data_bf4ad5bc30b00c871b983513de91761d
#
_entry.id   bf4ad5bc30b00c871b983513de91761d
#
_cell.length_a   1.000
_cell.length_b   1.000
_cell.length_c   1.000
_cell.angle_alpha   90.00
_cell.angle_beta   90.00
_cell.angle_gamma   90.00
#
_symmetry.space_group_name_H-M   'P 1'
#
loop_
_entity.id
_entity.type
_entity.pdbx_description
1 polymer ?
#
loop_
_entity_poly.entity_id
_entity_poly.type
_entity_poly.pdbx_seq_one_letter_code
_entity_poly.pdbx_strand_id
1 'polypeptide(L)'
;MESKQLHSIIGIWTNACRFLLAVVFIFSGFVKAVDPLGTQYKIQDYLEAFGWAASVPAFLPFLASILQAMVEFCLGVYLLFGIRRRMTTLFVVLIMGVMTPLTLWLALSNPISDCGCFGDAVTLTNWETFGKNVFLLIAAASVFKWGNRITPLVTKRFDWLVAMYAFLYISGMTLYCYHELPVFDFRPYHIGADIRKGMEIPEGAKPTVYETRFILQKMEWRKNLH
;
A
#
# COMPACT_ATOMS: atom_id res chain seq x y z
N MET A 1 -21.21 29.87 24.72
CA MET A 1 -19.74 29.72 24.67
C MET A 1 -19.32 28.28 24.32
N GLU A 2 -19.96 27.27 24.87
CA GLU A 2 -19.67 25.84 24.62
C GLU A 2 -19.74 25.40 23.15
N SER A 3 -20.75 25.84 22.39
CA SER A 3 -20.90 25.44 20.99
C SER A 3 -19.75 25.92 20.09
N LYS A 4 -19.21 27.12 20.32
CA LYS A 4 -18.05 27.64 19.58
C LYS A 4 -16.76 26.89 19.90
N GLN A 5 -16.55 26.50 21.16
CA GLN A 5 -15.38 25.69 21.55
C GLN A 5 -15.45 24.28 20.94
N LEU A 6 -16.60 23.63 20.98
CA LEU A 6 -16.80 22.32 20.37
C LEU A 6 -16.57 22.37 18.84
N HIS A 7 -17.04 23.44 18.18
CA HIS A 7 -16.81 23.67 16.76
C HIS A 7 -15.31 23.80 16.41
N SER A 8 -14.53 24.46 17.25
CA SER A 8 -13.08 24.62 17.07
C SER A 8 -12.35 23.29 17.28
N ILE A 9 -12.68 22.55 18.32
CA ILE A 9 -12.07 21.24 18.64
C ILE A 9 -12.28 20.25 17.50
N ILE A 10 -13.51 20.12 16.99
CA ILE A 10 -13.79 19.23 15.85
C ILE A 10 -13.03 19.65 14.60
N GLY A 11 -12.85 20.95 14.37
CA GLY A 11 -12.04 21.46 13.25
C GLY A 11 -10.58 21.06 13.36
N ILE A 12 -9.98 21.21 14.54
CA ILE A 12 -8.60 20.81 14.83
C ILE A 12 -8.44 19.29 14.66
N TRP A 13 -9.34 18.51 15.25
CA TRP A 13 -9.35 17.04 15.13
C TRP A 13 -9.42 16.59 13.66
N THR A 14 -10.35 17.15 12.88
CA THR A 14 -10.53 16.81 11.46
C THR A 14 -9.26 17.10 10.64
N ASN A 15 -8.62 18.25 10.88
CA ASN A 15 -7.38 18.60 10.18
C ASN A 15 -6.20 17.72 10.64
N ALA A 16 -6.09 17.39 11.94
CA ALA A 16 -5.08 16.45 12.42
C ALA A 16 -5.22 15.07 11.78
N CYS A 17 -6.44 14.50 11.76
CA CYS A 17 -6.72 13.25 11.07
C CYS A 17 -6.41 13.32 9.57
N ARG A 18 -6.73 14.44 8.92
CA ARG A 18 -6.42 14.67 7.51
C ARG A 18 -4.92 14.62 7.24
N PHE A 19 -4.12 15.35 8.01
CA PHE A 19 -2.67 15.37 7.85
C PHE A 19 -2.05 14.00 8.12
N LEU A 20 -2.51 13.30 9.14
CA LEU A 20 -2.08 11.94 9.43
C LEU A 20 -2.34 11.00 8.24
N LEU A 21 -3.58 10.99 7.73
CA LEU A 21 -3.95 10.19 6.56
C LEU A 21 -3.13 10.60 5.33
N ALA A 22 -2.92 11.90 5.11
CA ALA A 22 -2.12 12.39 3.99
C ALA A 22 -0.69 11.85 4.04
N VAL A 23 -0.03 11.93 5.19
CA VAL A 23 1.35 11.42 5.37
C VAL A 23 1.40 9.90 5.14
N VAL A 24 0.46 9.15 5.71
CA VAL A 24 0.41 7.69 5.57
C VAL A 24 0.20 7.29 4.11
N PHE A 25 -0.73 7.93 3.39
CA PHE A 25 -1.03 7.61 2.00
C PHE A 25 0.10 8.04 1.04
N ILE A 26 0.72 9.22 1.26
CA ILE A 26 1.89 9.65 0.49
C ILE A 26 3.03 8.66 0.68
N PHE A 27 3.35 8.31 1.92
CA PHE A 27 4.44 7.39 2.23
C PHE A 27 4.18 6.00 1.65
N SER A 28 2.96 5.46 1.82
CA SER A 28 2.56 4.15 1.29
C SER A 28 2.66 4.10 -0.24
N GLY A 29 2.12 5.10 -0.93
CA GLY A 29 2.20 5.18 -2.39
C GLY A 29 3.62 5.41 -2.90
N PHE A 30 4.43 6.21 -2.19
CA PHE A 30 5.82 6.46 -2.54
C PHE A 30 6.69 5.20 -2.45
N VAL A 31 6.60 4.45 -1.35
CA VAL A 31 7.37 3.20 -1.16
C VAL A 31 7.02 2.17 -2.24
N LYS A 32 5.71 2.03 -2.58
CA LYS A 32 5.28 1.14 -3.68
C LYS A 32 5.75 1.60 -5.06
N ALA A 33 5.86 2.92 -5.27
CA ALA A 33 6.39 3.47 -6.52
C ALA A 33 7.90 3.24 -6.66
N VAL A 34 8.62 3.22 -5.54
CA VAL A 34 10.07 2.92 -5.50
C VAL A 34 10.34 1.44 -5.77
N ASP A 35 9.48 0.53 -5.26
CA ASP A 35 9.58 -0.91 -5.54
C ASP A 35 8.26 -1.47 -6.10
N PRO A 36 7.98 -1.24 -7.40
CA PRO A 36 6.76 -1.76 -8.03
C PRO A 36 6.77 -3.28 -8.17
N LEU A 37 7.94 -3.93 -8.27
CA LEU A 37 8.06 -5.38 -8.38
C LEU A 37 7.81 -6.06 -7.02
N GLY A 38 8.30 -5.52 -5.91
CA GLY A 38 7.99 -6.02 -4.57
C GLY A 38 6.48 -5.96 -4.29
N THR A 39 5.83 -4.86 -4.68
CA THR A 39 4.36 -4.74 -4.59
C THR A 39 3.64 -5.76 -5.50
N GLN A 40 4.16 -6.02 -6.71
CA GLN A 40 3.61 -7.06 -7.60
C GLN A 40 3.66 -8.44 -6.95
N TYR A 41 4.79 -8.83 -6.34
CA TYR A 41 4.93 -10.11 -5.67
C TYR A 41 3.94 -10.24 -4.51
N LYS A 42 3.75 -9.19 -3.71
CA LYS A 42 2.72 -9.20 -2.67
C LYS A 42 1.30 -9.41 -3.22
N ILE A 43 0.96 -8.78 -4.34
CA ILE A 43 -0.33 -9.02 -5.01
C ILE A 43 -0.44 -10.48 -5.48
N GLN A 44 0.63 -11.08 -5.98
CA GLN A 44 0.67 -12.50 -6.36
C GLN A 44 0.45 -13.42 -5.16
N ASP A 45 1.12 -13.16 -4.02
CA ASP A 45 0.91 -13.90 -2.78
C ASP A 45 -0.57 -13.88 -2.35
N TYR A 46 -1.25 -12.73 -2.47
CA TYR A 46 -2.69 -12.63 -2.22
C TYR A 46 -3.52 -13.47 -3.20
N LEU A 47 -3.19 -13.42 -4.49
CA LEU A 47 -3.90 -14.21 -5.50
C LEU A 47 -3.73 -15.72 -5.28
N GLU A 48 -2.55 -16.14 -4.84
CA GLU A 48 -2.28 -17.54 -4.44
C GLU A 48 -3.07 -17.92 -3.19
N ALA A 49 -3.08 -17.08 -2.16
CA ALA A 49 -3.82 -17.30 -0.93
C ALA A 49 -5.34 -17.42 -1.15
N PHE A 50 -5.87 -16.68 -2.16
CA PHE A 50 -7.28 -16.78 -2.58
C PHE A 50 -7.55 -17.91 -3.60
N GLY A 51 -6.52 -18.59 -4.11
CA GLY A 51 -6.67 -19.61 -5.15
C GLY A 51 -6.97 -19.07 -6.55
N TRP A 52 -6.73 -17.78 -6.80
CA TRP A 52 -7.03 -17.12 -8.08
C TRP A 52 -5.82 -16.97 -9.00
N ALA A 53 -4.64 -17.38 -8.57
CA ALA A 53 -3.39 -17.21 -9.31
C ALA A 53 -3.46 -17.77 -10.75
N ALA A 54 -4.10 -18.94 -10.95
CA ALA A 54 -4.25 -19.55 -12.27
C ALA A 54 -5.23 -18.83 -13.20
N SER A 55 -6.15 -18.02 -12.66
CA SER A 55 -7.21 -17.33 -13.41
C SER A 55 -6.82 -15.91 -13.84
N VAL A 56 -5.75 -15.35 -13.26
CA VAL A 56 -5.33 -13.96 -13.47
C VAL A 56 -4.14 -13.91 -14.42
N PRO A 57 -4.21 -13.13 -15.53
CA PRO A 57 -3.08 -12.95 -16.43
C PRO A 57 -1.86 -12.37 -15.71
N ALA A 58 -0.66 -12.86 -16.06
CA ALA A 58 0.60 -12.53 -15.37
C ALA A 58 0.95 -11.03 -15.36
N PHE A 59 0.48 -10.24 -16.33
CA PHE A 59 0.73 -8.79 -16.38
C PHE A 59 -0.17 -7.98 -15.42
N LEU A 60 -1.30 -8.54 -15.00
CA LEU A 60 -2.30 -7.81 -14.20
C LEU A 60 -1.82 -7.43 -12.80
N PRO A 61 -1.10 -8.28 -12.04
CA PRO A 61 -0.50 -7.91 -10.76
C PRO A 61 0.48 -6.74 -10.88
N PHE A 62 1.28 -6.69 -11.95
CA PHE A 62 2.18 -5.58 -12.21
C PHE A 62 1.43 -4.26 -12.49
N LEU A 63 0.42 -4.30 -13.36
CA LEU A 63 -0.42 -3.12 -13.61
C LEU A 63 -1.12 -2.65 -12.33
N ALA A 64 -1.64 -3.59 -11.53
CA ALA A 64 -2.28 -3.29 -10.26
C ALA A 64 -1.32 -2.64 -9.26
N SER A 65 -0.05 -3.07 -9.19
CA SER A 65 0.97 -2.48 -8.31
C SER A 65 1.23 -1.01 -8.67
N ILE A 66 1.38 -0.70 -9.96
CA ILE A 66 1.58 0.67 -10.44
C ILE A 66 0.35 1.55 -10.15
N LEU A 67 -0.85 1.06 -10.47
CA LEU A 67 -2.09 1.79 -10.21
C LEU A 67 -2.30 2.04 -8.72
N GLN A 68 -2.01 1.07 -7.87
CA GLN A 68 -2.12 1.21 -6.41
C GLN A 68 -1.18 2.29 -5.90
N ALA A 69 0.10 2.28 -6.30
CA ALA A 69 1.07 3.30 -5.92
C ALA A 69 0.62 4.71 -6.33
N MET A 70 0.15 4.86 -7.59
CA MET A 70 -0.35 6.14 -8.11
C MET A 70 -1.57 6.64 -7.35
N VAL A 71 -2.56 5.77 -7.12
CA VAL A 71 -3.82 6.14 -6.44
C VAL A 71 -3.53 6.53 -5.00
N GLU A 72 -2.76 5.74 -4.25
CA GLU A 72 -2.43 6.04 -2.86
C GLU A 72 -1.67 7.37 -2.73
N PHE A 73 -0.63 7.57 -3.55
CA PHE A 73 0.15 8.80 -3.52
C PHE A 73 -0.70 10.04 -3.88
N CYS A 74 -1.47 9.98 -4.97
CA CYS A 74 -2.33 11.09 -5.39
C CYS A 74 -3.40 11.41 -4.34
N LEU A 75 -4.05 10.40 -3.74
CA LEU A 75 -5.02 10.61 -2.68
C LEU A 75 -4.39 11.25 -1.45
N GLY A 76 -3.17 10.83 -1.08
CA GLY A 76 -2.41 11.45 0.00
C GLY A 76 -2.11 12.93 -0.26
N VAL A 77 -1.66 13.27 -1.47
CA VAL A 77 -1.43 14.66 -1.89
C VAL A 77 -2.74 15.46 -1.91
N TYR A 78 -3.83 14.89 -2.41
CA TYR A 78 -5.14 15.58 -2.43
C TYR A 78 -5.69 15.82 -1.03
N LEU A 79 -5.49 14.89 -0.09
CA LEU A 79 -5.79 15.11 1.31
C LEU A 79 -4.94 16.24 1.89
N LEU A 80 -3.62 16.24 1.63
CA LEU A 80 -2.69 17.23 2.13
C LEU A 80 -3.10 18.66 1.71
N PHE A 81 -3.45 18.84 0.45
CA PHE A 81 -3.84 20.15 -0.08
C PHE A 81 -5.33 20.48 0.06
N GLY A 82 -6.15 19.47 0.42
CA GLY A 82 -7.60 19.64 0.56
C GLY A 82 -8.34 19.76 -0.78
N ILE A 83 -7.82 19.10 -1.83
CA ILE A 83 -8.35 19.11 -3.19
C ILE A 83 -9.57 18.19 -3.27
N ARG A 84 -10.65 18.65 -3.96
CA ARG A 84 -11.89 17.89 -4.21
C ARG A 84 -12.35 17.09 -2.98
N ARG A 85 -12.33 17.71 -1.82
CA ARG A 85 -12.49 17.11 -0.48
C ARG A 85 -13.47 15.94 -0.39
N ARG A 86 -14.69 16.10 -0.93
CA ARG A 86 -15.74 15.08 -0.84
C ARG A 86 -15.38 13.79 -1.58
N MET A 87 -14.82 13.91 -2.79
CA MET A 87 -14.41 12.74 -3.58
C MET A 87 -13.19 12.08 -2.99
N THR A 88 -12.17 12.87 -2.64
CA THR A 88 -10.93 12.36 -2.03
C THR A 88 -11.20 11.59 -0.75
N THR A 89 -11.99 12.17 0.18
CA THR A 89 -12.31 11.50 1.45
C THR A 89 -13.18 10.26 1.25
N LEU A 90 -14.08 10.25 0.25
CA LEU A 90 -14.85 9.08 -0.10
C LEU A 90 -13.93 7.92 -0.55
N PHE A 91 -13.01 8.18 -1.49
CA PHE A 91 -12.07 7.14 -1.95
C PHE A 91 -11.18 6.62 -0.83
N VAL A 92 -10.71 7.50 0.07
CA VAL A 92 -9.92 7.09 1.23
C VAL A 92 -10.72 6.17 2.16
N VAL A 93 -11.99 6.52 2.45
CA VAL A 93 -12.86 5.66 3.27
C VAL A 93 -13.11 4.32 2.59
N LEU A 94 -13.34 4.30 1.27
CA LEU A 94 -13.55 3.06 0.52
C LEU A 94 -12.30 2.15 0.56
N ILE A 95 -11.12 2.71 0.33
CA ILE A 95 -9.86 1.95 0.40
C ILE A 95 -9.66 1.39 1.82
N MET A 96 -9.79 2.22 2.85
CA MET A 96 -9.65 1.77 4.24
C MET A 96 -10.73 0.77 4.63
N GLY A 97 -11.96 0.93 4.10
CA GLY A 97 -13.07 0.00 4.29
C GLY A 97 -12.83 -1.40 3.71
N VAL A 98 -12.06 -1.50 2.63
CA VAL A 98 -11.63 -2.78 2.04
C VAL A 98 -10.41 -3.33 2.76
N MET A 99 -9.42 -2.47 3.05
CA MET A 99 -8.16 -2.88 3.66
C MET A 99 -8.33 -3.37 5.11
N THR A 100 -9.26 -2.80 5.88
CA THR A 100 -9.45 -3.20 7.28
C THR A 100 -9.95 -4.64 7.42
N PRO A 101 -11.02 -5.11 6.74
CA PRO A 101 -11.43 -6.51 6.80
C PRO A 101 -10.40 -7.45 6.17
N LEU A 102 -9.67 -7.03 5.13
CA LEU A 102 -8.60 -7.80 4.54
C LEU A 102 -7.48 -8.07 5.55
N THR A 103 -7.05 -7.04 6.29
CA THR A 103 -6.01 -7.21 7.31
C THR A 103 -6.50 -7.95 8.54
N LEU A 104 -7.79 -7.93 8.85
CA LEU A 104 -8.38 -8.81 9.86
C LEU A 104 -8.29 -10.27 9.43
N TRP A 105 -8.64 -10.57 8.18
CA TRP A 105 -8.51 -11.92 7.63
C TRP A 105 -7.05 -12.39 7.68
N LEU A 106 -6.08 -11.54 7.31
CA LEU A 106 -4.66 -11.85 7.45
C LEU A 106 -4.24 -12.14 8.89
N ALA A 107 -4.73 -11.35 9.85
CA ALA A 107 -4.41 -11.52 11.26
C ALA A 107 -4.97 -12.83 11.85
N LEU A 108 -6.12 -13.29 11.35
CA LEU A 108 -6.77 -14.52 11.82
C LEU A 108 -6.24 -15.78 11.16
N SER A 109 -6.02 -15.76 9.83
CA SER A 109 -5.62 -16.96 9.06
C SER A 109 -4.12 -17.04 8.78
N ASN A 110 -3.39 -15.93 8.90
CA ASN A 110 -1.94 -15.83 8.73
C ASN A 110 -1.38 -16.52 7.46
N PRO A 111 -2.02 -16.36 6.27
CA PRO A 111 -1.59 -17.01 5.04
C PRO A 111 -0.33 -16.38 4.46
N ILE A 112 -0.06 -15.10 4.78
CA ILE A 112 1.07 -14.31 4.31
C ILE A 112 1.71 -13.64 5.53
N SER A 113 3.04 -13.53 5.54
CA SER A 113 3.81 -13.04 6.69
C SER A 113 3.51 -11.59 7.06
N ASP A 114 3.24 -10.74 6.05
CA ASP A 114 2.94 -9.32 6.22
C ASP A 114 2.01 -8.80 5.12
N CYS A 115 1.29 -7.73 5.41
CA CYS A 115 0.31 -7.13 4.49
C CYS A 115 0.94 -6.42 3.27
N GLY A 116 2.23 -6.03 3.34
CA GLY A 116 2.87 -5.23 2.29
C GLY A 116 2.36 -3.79 2.15
N CYS A 117 1.62 -3.26 3.15
CA CYS A 117 1.06 -1.90 3.11
C CYS A 117 2.11 -0.81 2.92
N PHE A 118 3.31 -1.01 3.46
CA PHE A 118 4.45 -0.09 3.35
C PHE A 118 5.65 -0.76 2.64
N GLY A 119 5.41 -1.78 1.81
CA GLY A 119 6.47 -2.56 1.18
C GLY A 119 7.47 -3.07 2.22
N ASP A 120 8.74 -3.13 1.86
CA ASP A 120 9.82 -3.54 2.76
C ASP A 120 10.37 -2.40 3.65
N ALA A 121 9.86 -1.16 3.49
CA ALA A 121 10.32 -0.01 4.29
C ALA A 121 9.92 -0.11 5.76
N VAL A 122 8.75 -0.69 6.05
CA VAL A 122 8.26 -0.93 7.40
C VAL A 122 7.53 -2.27 7.44
N THR A 123 8.16 -3.27 8.01
CA THR A 123 7.56 -4.59 8.22
C THR A 123 6.77 -4.58 9.53
N LEU A 124 5.46 -4.78 9.43
CA LEU A 124 4.55 -4.87 10.57
C LEU A 124 3.95 -6.27 10.63
N THR A 125 3.75 -6.78 11.82
CA THR A 125 2.98 -8.00 12.02
C THR A 125 1.53 -7.81 11.54
N ASN A 126 0.85 -8.91 11.22
CA ASN A 126 -0.54 -8.85 10.74
C ASN A 126 -1.49 -8.20 11.75
N TRP A 127 -1.27 -8.38 13.07
CA TRP A 127 -2.06 -7.76 14.13
C TRP A 127 -1.79 -6.26 14.28
N GLU A 128 -0.53 -5.84 14.19
CA GLU A 128 -0.16 -4.41 14.21
C GLU A 128 -0.74 -3.69 12.99
N THR A 129 -0.70 -4.33 11.83
CA THR A 129 -1.29 -3.80 10.60
C THR A 129 -2.80 -3.64 10.71
N PHE A 130 -3.49 -4.63 11.30
CA PHE A 130 -4.93 -4.53 11.56
C PHE A 130 -5.25 -3.37 12.52
N GLY A 131 -4.54 -3.28 13.65
CA GLY A 131 -4.73 -2.19 14.62
C GLY A 131 -4.53 -0.81 14.00
N LYS A 132 -3.46 -0.64 13.22
CA LYS A 132 -3.19 0.56 12.43
C LYS A 132 -4.35 0.88 11.48
N ASN A 133 -4.85 -0.11 10.74
CA ASN A 133 -5.91 0.11 9.75
C ASN A 133 -7.25 0.47 10.40
N VAL A 134 -7.60 -0.10 11.55
CA VAL A 134 -8.78 0.30 12.34
C VAL A 134 -8.67 1.77 12.74
N PHE A 135 -7.51 2.19 13.25
CA PHE A 135 -7.27 3.58 13.62
C PHE A 135 -7.38 4.53 12.42
N LEU A 136 -6.78 4.18 11.29
CA LEU A 136 -6.86 4.96 10.05
C LEU A 136 -8.28 5.00 9.48
N LEU A 137 -9.05 3.92 9.60
CA LEU A 137 -10.46 3.90 9.18
C LEU A 137 -11.32 4.86 10.01
N ILE A 138 -11.11 4.91 11.33
CA ILE A 138 -11.79 5.87 12.21
C ILE A 138 -11.42 7.30 11.84
N ALA A 139 -10.13 7.57 11.57
CA ALA A 139 -9.66 8.86 11.11
C ALA A 139 -10.30 9.24 9.76
N ALA A 140 -10.34 8.31 8.79
CA ALA A 140 -10.95 8.50 7.49
C ALA A 140 -12.45 8.80 7.58
N ALA A 141 -13.19 8.03 8.38
CA ALA A 141 -14.60 8.27 8.65
C ALA A 141 -14.85 9.64 9.28
N SER A 142 -13.98 10.05 10.22
CA SER A 142 -14.02 11.38 10.84
C SER A 142 -13.83 12.49 9.82
N VAL A 143 -12.81 12.35 8.96
CA VAL A 143 -12.52 13.33 7.89
C VAL A 143 -13.64 13.37 6.85
N PHE A 144 -14.23 12.24 6.50
CA PHE A 144 -15.38 12.17 5.59
C PHE A 144 -16.62 12.87 6.18
N LYS A 145 -16.94 12.57 7.45
CA LYS A 145 -18.11 13.16 8.15
C LYS A 145 -17.99 14.68 8.30
N TRP A 146 -16.83 15.18 8.66
CA TRP A 146 -16.58 16.61 8.95
C TRP A 146 -15.75 17.31 7.87
N GLY A 147 -15.67 16.74 6.66
CA GLY A 147 -14.87 17.24 5.54
C GLY A 147 -15.15 18.70 5.15
N ASN A 148 -16.33 19.23 5.46
CA ASN A 148 -16.66 20.64 5.24
C ASN A 148 -15.80 21.61 6.08
N ARG A 149 -15.14 21.13 7.13
CA ARG A 149 -14.25 21.90 8.01
C ARG A 149 -12.78 21.88 7.58
N ILE A 150 -12.47 21.13 6.53
CA ILE A 150 -11.12 21.10 5.97
C ILE A 150 -10.83 22.45 5.32
N THR A 151 -9.74 23.09 5.73
CA THR A 151 -9.23 24.29 5.07
C THR A 151 -8.36 23.89 3.88
N PRO A 152 -8.71 24.26 2.64
CA PRO A 152 -7.84 24.01 1.50
C PRO A 152 -6.57 24.84 1.63
N LEU A 153 -5.41 24.23 1.34
CA LEU A 153 -4.12 24.94 1.34
C LEU A 153 -3.86 25.65 0.00
N VAL A 154 -4.58 25.25 -1.04
CA VAL A 154 -4.45 25.78 -2.41
C VAL A 154 -5.80 26.31 -2.89
N THR A 155 -5.76 27.37 -3.68
CA THR A 155 -6.94 27.93 -4.33
C THR A 155 -7.44 26.97 -5.42
N LYS A 156 -8.75 26.80 -5.56
CA LYS A 156 -9.39 25.90 -6.55
C LYS A 156 -8.86 26.06 -7.99
N ARG A 157 -8.37 27.25 -8.34
CA ARG A 157 -7.79 27.53 -9.66
C ARG A 157 -6.55 26.66 -9.94
N PHE A 158 -5.78 26.31 -8.90
CA PHE A 158 -4.53 25.56 -8.99
C PHE A 158 -4.67 24.07 -8.64
N ASP A 159 -5.87 23.60 -8.31
CA ASP A 159 -6.12 22.16 -7.98
C ASP A 159 -5.61 21.23 -9.08
N TRP A 160 -5.85 21.59 -10.33
CA TRP A 160 -5.41 20.79 -11.49
C TRP A 160 -3.89 20.71 -11.62
N LEU A 161 -3.19 21.82 -11.28
CA LEU A 161 -1.74 21.87 -11.34
C LEU A 161 -1.10 20.93 -10.30
N VAL A 162 -1.61 20.96 -9.07
CA VAL A 162 -1.15 20.06 -8.01
C VAL A 162 -1.45 18.60 -8.37
N ALA A 163 -2.63 18.33 -8.92
CA ALA A 163 -3.02 16.99 -9.37
C ALA A 163 -2.12 16.47 -10.48
N MET A 164 -1.84 17.30 -11.48
CA MET A 164 -0.95 16.98 -12.59
C MET A 164 0.48 16.72 -12.08
N TYR A 165 0.98 17.59 -11.19
CA TYR A 165 2.34 17.45 -10.67
C TYR A 165 2.50 16.18 -9.83
N ALA A 166 1.53 15.86 -8.96
CA ALA A 166 1.52 14.64 -8.18
C ALA A 166 1.52 13.39 -9.07
N PHE A 167 0.68 13.39 -10.12
CA PHE A 167 0.60 12.29 -11.06
C PHE A 167 1.90 12.11 -11.86
N LEU A 168 2.45 13.19 -12.41
CA LEU A 168 3.70 13.15 -13.17
C LEU A 168 4.89 12.73 -12.31
N TYR A 169 4.96 13.25 -11.07
CA TYR A 169 6.01 12.90 -10.14
C TYR A 169 6.00 11.40 -9.81
N ILE A 170 4.85 10.86 -9.39
CA ILE A 170 4.79 9.44 -9.00
C ILE A 170 4.96 8.51 -10.21
N SER A 171 4.43 8.89 -11.38
CA SER A 171 4.61 8.13 -12.62
C SER A 171 6.07 8.11 -13.07
N GLY A 172 6.74 9.25 -13.03
CA GLY A 172 8.16 9.36 -13.34
C GLY A 172 9.04 8.58 -12.38
N MET A 173 8.71 8.64 -11.07
CA MET A 173 9.41 7.87 -10.03
C MET A 173 9.26 6.36 -10.25
N THR A 174 8.02 5.89 -10.48
CA THR A 174 7.75 4.47 -10.76
C THR A 174 8.49 3.99 -12.01
N LEU A 175 8.45 4.78 -13.09
CA LEU A 175 9.12 4.42 -14.35
C LEU A 175 10.64 4.39 -14.18
N TYR A 176 11.20 5.38 -13.49
CA TYR A 176 12.63 5.44 -13.20
C TYR A 176 13.08 4.22 -12.38
N CYS A 177 12.43 3.93 -11.25
CA CYS A 177 12.78 2.81 -10.38
C CYS A 177 12.52 1.43 -11.01
N TYR A 178 11.64 1.36 -12.01
CA TYR A 178 11.42 0.13 -12.78
C TYR A 178 12.53 -0.14 -13.80
N HIS A 179 13.07 0.89 -14.45
CA HIS A 179 14.13 0.76 -15.46
C HIS A 179 15.54 0.75 -14.88
N GLU A 180 15.74 1.47 -13.79
CA GLU A 180 17.01 1.62 -13.11
C GLU A 180 16.99 0.91 -11.76
N LEU A 181 17.94 1.20 -10.88
CA LEU A 181 17.89 0.75 -9.50
C LEU A 181 16.98 1.66 -8.67
N PRO A 182 16.29 1.12 -7.63
CA PRO A 182 15.48 1.94 -6.73
C PRO A 182 16.30 3.06 -6.11
N VAL A 183 15.77 4.30 -6.11
CA VAL A 183 16.44 5.47 -5.50
C VAL A 183 16.64 5.25 -3.99
N PHE A 184 15.67 4.60 -3.35
CA PHE A 184 15.73 4.17 -1.97
C PHE A 184 15.51 2.66 -1.94
N ASP A 185 16.55 1.91 -1.61
CA ASP A 185 16.46 0.45 -1.53
C ASP A 185 16.15 0.03 -0.09
N PHE A 186 14.87 -0.28 0.15
CA PHE A 186 14.38 -0.74 1.46
C PHE A 186 14.47 -2.26 1.62
N ARG A 187 14.92 -2.98 0.59
CA ARG A 187 14.99 -4.45 0.62
C ARG A 187 16.06 -4.94 1.58
N PRO A 188 15.90 -6.13 2.17
CA PRO A 188 16.88 -6.72 3.09
C PRO A 188 18.28 -6.85 2.47
N TYR A 189 18.35 -7.05 1.15
CA TYR A 189 19.60 -7.26 0.39
C TYR A 189 19.96 -6.05 -0.48
N HIS A 190 19.89 -4.84 0.08
CA HIS A 190 20.30 -3.62 -0.60
C HIS A 190 21.83 -3.52 -0.76
N ILE A 191 22.30 -2.63 -1.64
CA ILE A 191 23.73 -2.38 -1.84
C ILE A 191 24.36 -1.89 -0.53
N GLY A 192 25.37 -2.64 -0.05
CA GLY A 192 26.02 -2.38 1.24
C GLY A 192 25.46 -3.17 2.43
N ALA A 193 24.42 -3.99 2.24
CA ALA A 193 23.91 -4.88 3.26
C ALA A 193 24.93 -6.01 3.56
N ASP A 194 25.11 -6.33 4.84
CA ASP A 194 25.87 -7.51 5.26
C ASP A 194 25.00 -8.76 5.09
N ILE A 195 25.15 -9.42 3.92
CA ILE A 195 24.38 -10.62 3.55
C ILE A 195 24.59 -11.74 4.57
N ARG A 196 25.82 -11.90 5.10
CA ARG A 196 26.15 -12.94 6.08
C ARG A 196 25.32 -12.76 7.36
N LYS A 197 25.25 -11.52 7.86
CA LYS A 197 24.45 -11.16 9.04
C LYS A 197 22.96 -11.31 8.80
N GLY A 198 22.50 -11.01 7.58
CA GLY A 198 21.08 -11.17 7.17
C GLY A 198 20.65 -12.65 7.03
N MET A 199 21.62 -13.58 6.85
CA MET A 199 21.35 -15.02 6.77
C MET A 199 21.43 -15.72 8.15
N GLU A 200 21.85 -15.04 9.21
CA GLU A 200 21.84 -15.59 10.57
C GLU A 200 20.40 -15.77 11.04
N ILE A 201 20.07 -17.00 11.45
CA ILE A 201 18.76 -17.30 12.01
C ILE A 201 18.76 -16.77 13.46
N PRO A 202 17.85 -15.84 13.83
CA PRO A 202 17.78 -15.35 15.19
C PRO A 202 17.57 -16.48 16.20
N GLU A 203 18.25 -16.43 17.33
CA GLU A 203 18.06 -17.41 18.41
C GLU A 203 16.59 -17.44 18.82
N GLY A 204 15.95 -18.62 18.69
CA GLY A 204 14.52 -18.81 18.98
C GLY A 204 13.58 -18.71 17.78
N ALA A 205 14.06 -18.45 16.57
CA ALA A 205 13.23 -18.52 15.38
C ALA A 205 12.79 -19.96 15.12
N LYS A 206 11.49 -20.16 14.91
CA LYS A 206 10.98 -21.47 14.51
C LYS A 206 11.49 -21.79 13.09
N PRO A 207 12.05 -22.99 12.84
CA PRO A 207 12.49 -23.36 11.51
C PRO A 207 11.29 -23.30 10.54
N THR A 208 11.50 -22.66 9.40
CA THR A 208 10.49 -22.63 8.34
C THR A 208 10.38 -24.04 7.74
N VAL A 209 9.24 -24.68 7.92
CA VAL A 209 8.98 -26.00 7.31
C VAL A 209 8.63 -25.78 5.84
N TYR A 210 9.56 -26.09 4.95
CA TYR A 210 9.30 -26.07 3.50
C TYR A 210 8.74 -27.41 3.08
N GLU A 211 7.50 -27.45 2.58
CA GLU A 211 7.00 -28.60 1.83
C GLU A 211 7.41 -28.45 0.36
N THR A 212 8.39 -29.24 -0.06
CA THR A 212 8.78 -29.27 -1.47
C THR A 212 7.84 -30.23 -2.22
N ARG A 213 6.90 -29.68 -3.01
CA ARG A 213 6.04 -30.48 -3.91
C ARG A 213 6.68 -30.53 -5.29
N PHE A 214 7.17 -31.72 -5.66
CA PHE A 214 7.61 -31.96 -7.02
C PHE A 214 6.41 -32.33 -7.91
N ILE A 215 6.05 -31.47 -8.85
CA ILE A 215 5.05 -31.78 -9.90
C ILE A 215 5.80 -32.37 -11.08
N LEU A 216 5.80 -33.71 -11.18
CA LEU A 216 6.36 -34.41 -12.33
C LEU A 216 5.33 -34.38 -13.46
N GLN A 217 5.55 -33.53 -14.48
CA GLN A 217 4.83 -33.64 -15.74
C GLN A 217 5.46 -34.75 -16.58
N LYS A 218 4.68 -35.79 -16.86
CA LYS A 218 5.08 -36.85 -17.78
C LYS A 218 5.20 -36.23 -19.18
N MET A 219 6.44 -36.10 -19.69
CA MET A 219 6.64 -35.76 -21.09
C MET A 219 6.18 -36.96 -21.94
N GLU A 220 5.06 -36.86 -22.63
CA GLU A 220 4.69 -37.73 -23.70
C GLU A 220 5.58 -37.47 -24.92
N TRP A 221 6.63 -38.26 -25.10
CA TRP A 221 7.35 -38.29 -26.35
C TRP A 221 6.39 -38.86 -27.42
N ARG A 222 5.84 -37.96 -28.27
CA ARG A 222 5.24 -38.42 -29.53
C ARG A 222 6.34 -39.01 -30.37
N LYS A 223 6.35 -40.35 -30.44
CA LYS A 223 7.05 -41.07 -31.49
C LYS A 223 6.32 -40.82 -32.83
N ASN A 224 6.75 -39.80 -33.57
CA ASN A 224 6.49 -39.74 -35.01
C ASN A 224 7.66 -40.46 -35.68
N LEU A 225 7.52 -41.80 -35.80
CA LEU A 225 8.25 -42.61 -36.75
C LEU A 225 7.35 -42.78 -37.98
N HIS A 226 7.72 -42.09 -39.05
CA HIS A 226 7.48 -42.53 -40.43
C HIS A 226 8.69 -42.15 -41.26
#